data_464be2971c7efeb40e785f7348809618
#
_entry.id   464be2971c7efeb40e785f7348809618
#
_cell.length_a   1.000
_cell.length_b   1.000
_cell.length_c   1.000
_cell.angle_alpha   90.00
_cell.angle_beta   90.00
_cell.angle_gamma   90.00
#
_symmetry.space_group_name_H-M   'P 1'
#
loop_
_entity.id
_entity.type
_entity.pdbx_description
1 polymer ?
#
loop_
_entity_poly.entity_id
_entity_poly.type
_entity_poly.pdbx_seq_one_letter_code
_entity_poly.pdbx_strand_id
1 'polypeptide(L)'
;MKRRDFLRNSIPAAAIFPAIVDGYSVKAFNADSPLMRALMNPAVDTDHVLVIIQLNGGNDGLNMVIPISNYSGYYNARTNIAIPEAKILKLNGNTQTGLHPKMTGMQTLFNDQKLNIVQAVGYPDPNFSHFRATDIWMSGSDADKNVTTGWTGRYLSTEYPNYPVGYPNATMPDPLAIQIGSISSLALQGPSINMGMSITDPTSFYNLLNGIEDPVPDTPAGHELAYIRKIAELTNQYAKRIKEAAGLVTQQTAYPDNDLAAQLKIVARLIGGGLKTRIYMVSHGGFDTHSQQTEAADTTIGNHATLLTEVSTAIKAFMDDCKYLAIDERVIGMTFSEFGRRIKSNGSMGTDHGAAAPMFLFGKNVMPGITGNNPSMPAGANVNDNIPFQYDFRSVYASILEKWFCVTQNDLETILFKNFQSLDVINDASCTGKKPDNQNAGDNLISMYPNPFTESDTVTIRFTTKGGHTLIQVIDALGRVVRTPVDAQYTLGNYSITFDNWGLPSGAYYARLQNGTLQQVKPMLKVRG
;
A
#
# COMPACT_ATOMS: atom_id res chain seq x y z
N MET A 1 34.03 1.36 16.18
CA MET A 1 33.17 0.28 15.67
C MET A 1 31.77 0.50 16.23
N LYS A 2 30.77 0.72 15.41
CA LYS A 2 29.39 0.92 15.88
C LYS A 2 28.85 -0.40 16.41
N ARG A 3 28.03 -0.38 17.46
CA ARG A 3 27.43 -1.58 18.10
C ARG A 3 26.74 -2.52 17.09
N ARG A 4 26.20 -1.95 16.04
CA ARG A 4 25.57 -2.63 14.89
C ARG A 4 26.59 -3.42 14.05
N ASP A 5 27.79 -2.86 13.81
CA ASP A 5 28.85 -3.50 13.01
C ASP A 5 29.50 -4.66 13.78
N PHE A 6 29.57 -4.54 15.12
CA PHE A 6 30.02 -5.62 15.98
C PHE A 6 29.06 -6.82 15.93
N LEU A 7 27.76 -6.56 16.08
CA LEU A 7 26.73 -7.60 16.02
C LEU A 7 26.68 -8.28 14.63
N ARG A 8 26.81 -7.50 13.55
CA ARG A 8 26.80 -7.99 12.17
C ARG A 8 27.96 -8.93 11.86
N ASN A 9 29.13 -8.66 12.44
CA ASN A 9 30.34 -9.47 12.20
C ASN A 9 30.50 -10.64 13.17
N SER A 10 29.73 -10.67 14.28
CA SER A 10 29.81 -11.70 15.32
C SER A 10 28.76 -12.81 15.17
N ILE A 11 27.73 -12.60 14.32
CA ILE A 11 26.60 -13.53 14.15
C ILE A 11 26.97 -14.90 13.58
N PRO A 12 27.95 -15.07 12.65
CA PRO A 12 28.30 -16.40 12.18
C PRO A 12 28.83 -17.35 13.27
N ALA A 13 29.34 -16.80 14.38
CA ALA A 13 29.91 -17.58 15.48
C ALA A 13 28.92 -17.82 16.64
N ALA A 14 27.87 -16.99 16.77
CA ALA A 14 26.95 -17.04 17.92
C ALA A 14 25.75 -18.00 17.75
N ALA A 15 25.57 -18.57 16.56
CA ALA A 15 24.41 -19.43 16.26
C ALA A 15 24.46 -20.82 16.92
N ILE A 16 25.51 -21.16 17.71
CA ILE A 16 25.75 -22.54 18.16
C ILE A 16 25.91 -22.69 19.68
N PHE A 17 25.96 -21.62 20.48
CA PHE A 17 26.17 -21.77 21.93
C PHE A 17 24.94 -21.44 22.75
N PRO A 18 24.39 -22.40 23.52
CA PRO A 18 23.44 -22.09 24.58
C PRO A 18 24.20 -21.35 25.70
N ALA A 19 23.85 -20.09 25.92
CA ALA A 19 24.34 -19.35 27.09
C ALA A 19 23.55 -19.81 28.33
N ILE A 20 24.25 -20.25 29.36
CA ILE A 20 23.66 -20.48 30.69
C ILE A 20 23.91 -19.21 31.49
N VAL A 21 22.84 -18.50 31.85
CA VAL A 21 22.89 -17.35 32.75
C VAL A 21 22.13 -17.73 34.03
N ASP A 22 22.80 -17.70 35.19
CA ASP A 22 22.22 -18.03 36.50
C ASP A 22 21.51 -19.40 36.60
N GLY A 23 22.06 -20.42 35.94
CA GLY A 23 21.50 -21.77 36.01
C GLY A 23 20.29 -22.04 35.10
N TYR A 24 19.83 -21.07 34.34
CA TYR A 24 18.78 -21.22 33.35
C TYR A 24 19.38 -21.28 31.94
N SER A 25 19.01 -22.32 31.20
CA SER A 25 19.35 -22.38 29.78
C SER A 25 18.52 -21.35 29.02
N VAL A 26 19.12 -20.21 28.71
CA VAL A 26 18.56 -19.29 27.73
C VAL A 26 18.74 -19.97 26.36
N LYS A 27 17.71 -20.59 25.85
CA LYS A 27 17.68 -21.02 24.45
C LYS A 27 17.78 -19.77 23.61
N ALA A 28 18.99 -19.52 23.13
CA ALA A 28 19.28 -18.40 22.26
C ALA A 28 18.30 -18.43 21.09
N PHE A 29 17.70 -17.32 20.88
CA PHE A 29 16.91 -16.82 19.77
C PHE A 29 16.67 -17.83 18.64
N ASN A 30 15.44 -18.27 18.49
CA ASN A 30 15.00 -18.97 17.29
C ASN A 30 15.28 -18.07 16.07
N ALA A 31 15.81 -18.65 14.98
CA ALA A 31 16.04 -17.93 13.72
C ALA A 31 14.80 -17.19 13.18
N ASP A 32 13.61 -17.63 13.61
CA ASP A 32 12.32 -17.04 13.26
C ASP A 32 11.84 -15.96 14.25
N SER A 33 12.62 -15.59 15.28
CA SER A 33 12.21 -14.48 16.15
C SER A 33 12.21 -13.16 15.36
N PRO A 34 11.28 -12.23 15.63
CA PRO A 34 11.25 -10.91 14.97
C PRO A 34 12.61 -10.19 15.04
N LEU A 35 13.34 -10.37 16.16
CA LEU A 35 14.67 -9.82 16.34
C LEU A 35 15.70 -10.49 15.42
N MET A 36 15.68 -11.82 15.28
CA MET A 36 16.58 -12.52 14.38
C MET A 36 16.25 -12.23 12.92
N ARG A 37 14.98 -12.11 12.55
CA ARG A 37 14.56 -11.64 11.22
C ARG A 37 15.09 -10.23 10.92
N ALA A 38 14.96 -9.30 11.85
CA ALA A 38 15.51 -7.95 11.71
C ALA A 38 17.04 -7.93 11.62
N LEU A 39 17.73 -8.90 12.22
CA LEU A 39 19.18 -9.04 12.17
C LEU A 39 19.69 -9.80 10.94
N MET A 40 18.94 -10.80 10.45
CA MET A 40 19.33 -11.67 9.33
C MET A 40 18.82 -11.18 7.97
N ASN A 41 17.71 -10.45 7.93
CA ASN A 41 17.24 -9.68 6.80
C ASN A 41 17.20 -8.22 7.23
N PRO A 42 18.32 -7.49 7.17
CA PRO A 42 18.22 -6.05 7.22
C PRO A 42 17.37 -5.68 6.00
N ALA A 43 16.15 -5.19 6.22
CA ALA A 43 15.44 -4.45 5.21
C ALA A 43 16.45 -3.49 4.58
N VAL A 44 16.51 -3.43 3.26
CA VAL A 44 17.34 -2.44 2.59
C VAL A 44 16.83 -1.11 3.15
N ASP A 45 17.63 -0.45 3.98
CA ASP A 45 17.25 0.81 4.63
C ASP A 45 17.18 1.88 3.54
N THR A 46 16.09 1.82 2.77
CA THR A 46 15.82 2.80 1.74
C THR A 46 15.21 4.02 2.42
N ASP A 47 15.53 5.20 1.93
CA ASP A 47 14.85 6.43 2.32
C ASP A 47 13.64 6.75 1.42
N HIS A 48 13.14 5.73 0.73
CA HIS A 48 12.06 5.83 -0.26
C HIS A 48 10.73 6.24 0.36
N VAL A 49 10.01 7.09 -0.34
CA VAL A 49 8.74 7.67 0.05
C VAL A 49 7.69 7.41 -1.01
N LEU A 50 6.49 7.02 -0.60
CA LEU A 50 5.31 6.92 -1.45
C LEU A 50 4.31 8.00 -1.08
N VAL A 51 3.83 8.74 -2.10
CA VAL A 51 2.72 9.69 -1.98
C VAL A 51 1.49 9.10 -2.65
N ILE A 52 0.44 8.87 -1.87
CA ILE A 52 -0.83 8.30 -2.33
C ILE A 52 -1.84 9.45 -2.49
N ILE A 53 -2.41 9.59 -3.67
CA ILE A 53 -3.43 10.58 -3.99
C ILE A 53 -4.74 9.87 -4.27
N GLN A 54 -5.73 10.03 -3.40
CA GLN A 54 -7.08 9.53 -3.62
C GLN A 54 -7.89 10.52 -4.43
N LEU A 55 -8.42 10.10 -5.58
CA LEU A 55 -9.41 10.82 -6.39
C LEU A 55 -10.79 10.34 -5.96
N ASN A 56 -11.38 10.99 -4.96
CA ASN A 56 -12.58 10.53 -4.29
C ASN A 56 -13.85 10.89 -5.07
N GLY A 57 -14.66 9.88 -5.37
CA GLY A 57 -15.93 10.03 -6.09
C GLY A 57 -16.06 9.14 -7.34
N GLY A 58 -15.11 8.27 -7.63
CA GLY A 58 -15.18 7.41 -8.82
C GLY A 58 -14.88 8.18 -10.11
N ASN A 59 -13.61 8.39 -10.37
CA ASN A 59 -13.14 9.20 -11.51
C ASN A 59 -13.49 8.58 -12.86
N ASP A 60 -13.96 9.41 -13.82
CA ASP A 60 -14.19 9.00 -15.21
C ASP A 60 -12.88 8.82 -15.99
N GLY A 61 -12.38 7.61 -15.95
CA GLY A 61 -11.12 7.24 -16.59
C GLY A 61 -11.12 7.40 -18.10
N LEU A 62 -12.25 7.24 -18.79
CA LEU A 62 -12.33 7.36 -20.25
C LEU A 62 -12.23 8.81 -20.73
N ASN A 63 -12.71 9.79 -19.96
CA ASN A 63 -12.51 11.19 -20.27
C ASN A 63 -11.18 11.71 -19.74
N MET A 64 -10.52 10.99 -18.82
CA MET A 64 -9.19 11.32 -18.31
C MET A 64 -8.08 10.81 -19.25
N VAL A 65 -8.15 9.53 -19.64
CA VAL A 65 -7.21 8.83 -20.54
C VAL A 65 -8.00 8.29 -21.73
N ILE A 66 -7.87 8.95 -22.87
CA ILE A 66 -8.77 8.78 -24.02
C ILE A 66 -8.18 7.76 -25.00
N PRO A 67 -8.94 6.73 -25.40
CA PRO A 67 -8.48 5.69 -26.33
C PRO A 67 -8.56 6.17 -27.79
N ILE A 68 -7.51 6.85 -28.27
CA ILE A 68 -7.43 7.35 -29.67
C ILE A 68 -7.54 6.20 -30.66
N SER A 69 -6.94 5.04 -30.37
CA SER A 69 -7.02 3.85 -31.23
C SER A 69 -8.44 3.32 -31.43
N ASN A 70 -9.36 3.66 -30.55
CA ASN A 70 -10.78 3.32 -30.64
C ASN A 70 -11.67 4.55 -30.42
N TYR A 71 -11.26 5.68 -31.02
CA TYR A 71 -11.97 6.95 -30.83
C TYR A 71 -13.43 6.90 -31.26
N SER A 72 -13.76 6.23 -32.36
CA SER A 72 -15.15 6.11 -32.81
C SER A 72 -16.02 5.36 -31.80
N GLY A 73 -15.52 4.30 -31.19
CA GLY A 73 -16.19 3.58 -30.10
C GLY A 73 -16.42 4.46 -28.88
N TYR A 74 -15.37 5.18 -28.45
CA TYR A 74 -15.43 6.15 -27.36
C TYR A 74 -16.47 7.26 -27.63
N TYR A 75 -16.41 7.89 -28.80
CA TYR A 75 -17.34 8.94 -29.19
C TYR A 75 -18.79 8.44 -29.24
N ASN A 76 -19.05 7.31 -29.89
CA ASN A 76 -20.40 6.76 -30.02
C ASN A 76 -21.02 6.36 -28.67
N ALA A 77 -20.20 5.92 -27.71
CA ALA A 77 -20.68 5.60 -26.37
C ALA A 77 -21.01 6.84 -25.53
N ARG A 78 -20.44 8.02 -25.86
CA ARG A 78 -20.43 9.22 -25.00
C ARG A 78 -20.66 10.52 -25.77
N THR A 79 -21.51 10.52 -26.78
CA THR A 79 -21.68 11.64 -27.73
C THR A 79 -21.90 13.00 -27.06
N ASN A 80 -22.52 13.04 -25.86
CA ASN A 80 -22.83 14.26 -25.13
C ASN A 80 -21.69 14.74 -24.19
N ILE A 81 -20.65 13.92 -23.95
CA ILE A 81 -19.50 14.27 -23.07
C ILE A 81 -18.15 13.93 -23.68
N ALA A 82 -18.11 13.34 -24.88
CA ALA A 82 -16.85 12.94 -25.52
C ALA A 82 -15.97 14.16 -25.84
N ILE A 83 -14.70 14.04 -25.53
CA ILE A 83 -13.71 15.06 -25.87
C ILE A 83 -13.43 15.01 -27.37
N PRO A 84 -13.53 16.14 -28.11
CA PRO A 84 -13.23 16.16 -29.54
C PRO A 84 -11.79 15.70 -29.84
N GLU A 85 -11.63 14.82 -30.83
CA GLU A 85 -10.33 14.19 -31.15
C GLU A 85 -9.20 15.21 -31.35
N ALA A 86 -9.52 16.32 -32.03
CA ALA A 86 -8.58 17.40 -32.30
C ALA A 86 -8.11 18.15 -31.04
N LYS A 87 -8.80 17.98 -29.90
CA LYS A 87 -8.48 18.62 -28.61
C LYS A 87 -7.70 17.70 -27.66
N ILE A 88 -7.64 16.40 -27.96
CA ILE A 88 -6.94 15.42 -27.11
C ILE A 88 -5.44 15.73 -27.06
N LEU A 89 -4.87 15.77 -25.85
CA LEU A 89 -3.43 15.92 -25.67
C LEU A 89 -2.72 14.64 -26.11
N LYS A 90 -1.88 14.75 -27.11
CA LYS A 90 -1.06 13.64 -27.62
C LYS A 90 0.15 13.41 -26.72
N LEU A 91 0.54 12.15 -26.59
CA LEU A 91 1.68 11.71 -25.78
C LEU A 91 2.85 11.37 -26.70
N ASN A 92 4.07 11.83 -26.35
CA ASN A 92 5.26 11.56 -27.16
C ASN A 92 5.50 10.05 -27.29
N GLY A 93 5.70 9.58 -28.51
CA GLY A 93 5.95 8.16 -28.78
C GLY A 93 4.70 7.26 -28.68
N ASN A 94 3.50 7.83 -28.42
CA ASN A 94 2.27 7.06 -28.36
C ASN A 94 1.15 7.73 -29.20
N THR A 95 0.64 6.99 -30.17
CA THR A 95 -0.45 7.44 -31.06
C THR A 95 -1.80 6.81 -30.73
N GLN A 96 -1.82 5.88 -29.79
CA GLN A 96 -3.00 5.08 -29.46
C GLN A 96 -3.83 5.69 -28.32
N THR A 97 -3.19 6.45 -27.45
CA THR A 97 -3.76 6.99 -26.23
C THR A 97 -3.42 8.47 -26.08
N GLY A 98 -4.34 9.25 -25.56
CA GLY A 98 -4.12 10.65 -25.22
C GLY A 98 -4.74 11.02 -23.88
N LEU A 99 -4.51 12.25 -23.46
CA LEU A 99 -5.05 12.78 -22.21
C LEU A 99 -6.10 13.86 -22.49
N HIS A 100 -6.97 14.07 -21.50
CA HIS A 100 -7.89 15.21 -21.49
C HIS A 100 -7.14 16.53 -21.73
N PRO A 101 -7.68 17.49 -22.52
CA PRO A 101 -6.99 18.73 -22.87
C PRO A 101 -6.55 19.59 -21.67
N LYS A 102 -7.12 19.41 -20.52
CA LYS A 102 -6.74 20.11 -19.28
C LYS A 102 -5.57 19.46 -18.51
N MET A 103 -5.05 18.32 -18.97
CA MET A 103 -4.00 17.58 -18.25
C MET A 103 -2.58 17.87 -18.79
N THR A 104 -2.29 19.11 -19.06
CA THR A 104 -0.98 19.53 -19.63
C THR A 104 0.21 19.23 -18.72
N GLY A 105 0.04 19.31 -17.39
CA GLY A 105 1.07 18.94 -16.42
C GLY A 105 1.40 17.44 -16.47
N MET A 106 0.37 16.58 -16.55
CA MET A 106 0.57 15.14 -16.69
C MET A 106 1.15 14.77 -18.06
N GLN A 107 0.73 15.45 -19.12
CA GLN A 107 1.37 15.31 -20.45
C GLN A 107 2.87 15.65 -20.38
N THR A 108 3.23 16.71 -19.69
CA THR A 108 4.64 17.09 -19.50
C THR A 108 5.39 15.99 -18.76
N LEU A 109 4.84 15.46 -17.65
CA LEU A 109 5.48 14.36 -16.90
C LEU A 109 5.64 13.10 -17.75
N PHE A 110 4.66 12.77 -18.60
CA PHE A 110 4.76 11.64 -19.51
C PHE A 110 5.89 11.85 -20.54
N ASN A 111 5.93 13.03 -21.15
CA ASN A 111 6.94 13.39 -22.15
C ASN A 111 8.35 13.49 -21.55
N ASP A 112 8.44 13.85 -20.26
CA ASP A 112 9.68 13.88 -19.47
C ASP A 112 10.08 12.50 -18.91
N GLN A 113 9.40 11.42 -19.32
CA GLN A 113 9.65 10.04 -18.88
C GLN A 113 9.50 9.85 -17.36
N LYS A 114 8.53 10.51 -16.73
CA LYS A 114 8.27 10.48 -15.28
C LYS A 114 6.85 10.04 -14.92
N LEU A 115 6.15 9.45 -15.88
CA LEU A 115 4.76 9.00 -15.70
C LEU A 115 4.55 7.62 -16.33
N ASN A 116 3.91 6.72 -15.58
CA ASN A 116 3.30 5.51 -16.08
C ASN A 116 1.78 5.61 -15.95
N ILE A 117 1.06 5.22 -16.99
CA ILE A 117 -0.40 5.11 -17.01
C ILE A 117 -0.74 3.63 -17.03
N VAL A 118 -1.20 3.10 -15.90
CA VAL A 118 -1.69 1.72 -15.84
C VAL A 118 -3.16 1.71 -16.24
N GLN A 119 -3.49 1.07 -17.36
CA GLN A 119 -4.83 1.06 -17.93
C GLN A 119 -5.74 0.07 -17.23
N ALA A 120 -7.02 0.43 -17.11
CA ALA A 120 -8.10 -0.43 -16.68
C ALA A 120 -7.79 -1.23 -15.40
N VAL A 121 -7.42 -0.52 -14.34
CA VAL A 121 -7.14 -1.10 -13.03
C VAL A 121 -8.45 -1.25 -12.25
N GLY A 122 -8.66 -2.41 -11.66
CA GLY A 122 -9.86 -2.74 -10.89
C GLY A 122 -9.66 -4.00 -10.07
N TYR A 123 -10.75 -4.71 -9.79
CA TYR A 123 -10.73 -5.97 -9.04
C TYR A 123 -11.95 -6.83 -9.38
N PRO A 124 -11.94 -8.15 -9.09
CA PRO A 124 -13.09 -9.02 -9.30
C PRO A 124 -14.29 -8.60 -8.44
N ASP A 125 -15.51 -8.75 -9.00
CA ASP A 125 -16.78 -8.47 -8.31
C ASP A 125 -16.85 -7.03 -7.74
N PRO A 126 -16.67 -5.99 -8.59
CA PRO A 126 -16.50 -4.62 -8.12
C PRO A 126 -17.74 -4.12 -7.38
N ASN A 127 -17.52 -3.44 -6.25
CA ASN A 127 -18.56 -2.79 -5.48
C ASN A 127 -18.68 -1.32 -5.91
N PHE A 128 -19.90 -0.84 -6.09
CA PHE A 128 -20.20 0.52 -6.56
C PHE A 128 -20.67 1.47 -5.44
N SER A 129 -20.57 1.06 -4.18
CA SER A 129 -20.72 1.96 -3.03
C SER A 129 -19.39 2.64 -2.76
N HIS A 130 -19.36 3.97 -2.70
CA HIS A 130 -18.16 4.74 -2.37
C HIS A 130 -17.48 4.25 -1.09
N PHE A 131 -18.25 4.04 -0.03
CA PHE A 131 -17.71 3.58 1.25
C PHE A 131 -17.05 2.21 1.12
N ARG A 132 -17.80 1.23 0.57
CA ARG A 132 -17.29 -0.14 0.49
C ARG A 132 -16.13 -0.27 -0.48
N ALA A 133 -16.22 0.36 -1.64
CA ALA A 133 -15.13 0.35 -2.62
C ALA A 133 -13.87 1.03 -2.07
N THR A 134 -14.01 2.16 -1.37
CA THR A 134 -12.89 2.81 -0.69
C THR A 134 -12.25 1.87 0.33
N ASP A 135 -13.04 1.16 1.16
CA ASP A 135 -12.51 0.19 2.13
C ASP A 135 -11.72 -0.93 1.45
N ILE A 136 -12.21 -1.44 0.30
CA ILE A 136 -11.52 -2.49 -0.48
C ILE A 136 -10.14 -1.98 -0.96
N TRP A 137 -10.07 -0.80 -1.55
CA TRP A 137 -8.81 -0.20 -2.01
C TRP A 137 -7.87 0.12 -0.85
N MET A 138 -8.38 0.67 0.24
CA MET A 138 -7.57 1.02 1.42
C MET A 138 -7.05 -0.23 2.14
N SER A 139 -7.87 -1.27 2.22
CA SER A 139 -7.46 -2.51 2.88
C SER A 139 -6.68 -3.46 1.98
N GLY A 140 -6.83 -3.39 0.65
CA GLY A 140 -6.30 -4.39 -0.27
C GLY A 140 -7.04 -5.74 -0.18
N SER A 141 -8.29 -5.75 0.33
CA SER A 141 -9.08 -6.98 0.50
C SER A 141 -9.76 -7.43 -0.79
N ASP A 142 -10.29 -8.64 -0.79
CA ASP A 142 -11.30 -9.07 -1.77
C ASP A 142 -12.63 -8.34 -1.51
N ALA A 143 -13.49 -8.27 -2.53
CA ALA A 143 -14.77 -7.55 -2.46
C ALA A 143 -15.73 -8.11 -1.39
N ASP A 144 -15.68 -9.42 -1.13
CA ASP A 144 -16.51 -10.14 -0.17
C ASP A 144 -15.93 -10.16 1.26
N LYS A 145 -14.72 -9.60 1.48
CA LYS A 145 -14.01 -9.63 2.78
C LYS A 145 -13.99 -8.26 3.45
N ASN A 146 -14.51 -8.18 4.66
CA ASN A 146 -14.35 -7.00 5.51
C ASN A 146 -13.04 -7.09 6.30
N VAL A 147 -12.11 -6.18 6.00
CA VAL A 147 -10.80 -6.11 6.64
C VAL A 147 -10.65 -4.76 7.32
N THR A 148 -10.30 -4.78 8.60
CA THR A 148 -10.16 -3.59 9.45
C THR A 148 -8.76 -3.00 9.45
N THR A 149 -7.84 -3.55 8.64
CA THR A 149 -6.46 -3.08 8.52
C THR A 149 -6.18 -2.62 7.09
N GLY A 150 -5.35 -1.59 6.95
CA GLY A 150 -4.92 -1.08 5.66
C GLY A 150 -3.66 -1.76 5.13
N TRP A 151 -3.49 -1.77 3.82
CA TRP A 151 -2.32 -2.40 3.21
C TRP A 151 -1.01 -1.68 3.57
N THR A 152 -1.00 -0.34 3.62
CA THR A 152 0.17 0.42 4.06
C THR A 152 0.40 0.29 5.56
N GLY A 153 -0.67 0.20 6.36
CA GLY A 153 -0.56 -0.06 7.79
C GLY A 153 0.08 -1.42 8.09
N ARG A 154 -0.30 -2.47 7.35
CA ARG A 154 0.34 -3.79 7.46
C ARG A 154 1.81 -3.76 6.98
N TYR A 155 2.10 -3.06 5.88
CA TYR A 155 3.48 -2.84 5.44
C TYR A 155 4.32 -2.19 6.54
N LEU A 156 3.85 -1.08 7.11
CA LEU A 156 4.57 -0.38 8.17
C LEU A 156 4.71 -1.23 9.43
N SER A 157 3.72 -2.05 9.76
CA SER A 157 3.81 -2.98 10.91
C SER A 157 4.86 -4.09 10.68
N THR A 158 5.07 -4.51 9.44
CA THR A 158 6.12 -5.47 9.09
C THR A 158 7.52 -4.82 9.15
N GLU A 159 7.63 -3.60 8.63
CA GLU A 159 8.90 -2.84 8.58
C GLU A 159 9.32 -2.31 9.96
N TYR A 160 8.35 -1.89 10.80
CA TYR A 160 8.56 -1.29 12.11
C TYR A 160 7.86 -2.12 13.21
N PRO A 161 8.38 -3.31 13.53
CA PRO A 161 7.76 -4.21 14.49
C PRO A 161 7.75 -3.57 15.89
N ASN A 162 6.72 -3.93 16.66
CA ASN A 162 6.45 -3.43 18.02
C ASN A 162 6.04 -1.95 18.11
N TYR A 163 5.89 -1.23 16.98
CA TYR A 163 5.34 0.13 17.04
C TYR A 163 4.00 0.13 17.84
N PRO A 164 3.77 1.07 18.78
CA PRO A 164 4.55 2.26 19.10
C PRO A 164 5.65 2.07 20.18
N VAL A 165 5.85 0.85 20.69
CA VAL A 165 6.85 0.57 21.74
C VAL A 165 8.26 0.71 21.15
N GLY A 166 9.09 1.54 21.80
CA GLY A 166 10.44 1.82 21.31
C GLY A 166 10.52 2.85 20.18
N TYR A 167 9.42 3.54 19.89
CA TYR A 167 9.37 4.64 18.93
C TYR A 167 8.92 5.94 19.63
N PRO A 168 9.34 7.14 19.14
CA PRO A 168 10.42 7.33 18.17
C PRO A 168 11.78 6.85 18.71
N ASN A 169 12.71 6.52 17.81
CA ASN A 169 14.06 6.10 18.18
C ASN A 169 15.12 6.72 17.24
N ALA A 170 16.40 6.46 17.47
CA ALA A 170 17.48 7.07 16.70
C ALA A 170 17.47 6.71 15.19
N THR A 171 16.93 5.56 14.82
CA THR A 171 16.81 5.12 13.41
C THR A 171 15.55 5.64 12.76
N MET A 172 14.44 5.71 13.50
CA MET A 172 13.15 6.23 13.04
C MET A 172 12.59 7.25 14.06
N PRO A 173 13.06 8.51 13.99
CA PRO A 173 12.62 9.57 14.90
C PRO A 173 11.30 10.23 14.49
N ASP A 174 10.78 9.91 13.31
CA ASP A 174 9.70 10.61 12.64
C ASP A 174 8.45 9.73 12.55
N PRO A 175 7.25 10.30 12.31
CA PRO A 175 6.05 9.52 12.05
C PRO A 175 6.25 8.56 10.88
N LEU A 176 5.76 7.33 11.00
CA LEU A 176 5.89 6.31 9.94
C LEU A 176 5.10 6.69 8.69
N ALA A 177 3.90 7.25 8.90
CA ALA A 177 3.06 7.77 7.84
C ALA A 177 2.37 9.07 8.27
N ILE A 178 2.07 9.94 7.29
CA ILE A 178 1.34 11.19 7.51
C ILE A 178 0.23 11.30 6.46
N GLN A 179 -0.98 11.54 6.94
CA GLN A 179 -2.09 11.96 6.09
C GLN A 179 -2.33 13.47 6.24
N ILE A 180 -2.43 14.18 5.12
CA ILE A 180 -2.84 15.57 5.15
C ILE A 180 -4.37 15.60 5.15
N GLY A 181 -4.96 16.05 6.25
CA GLY A 181 -6.40 16.06 6.48
C GLY A 181 -6.75 15.87 7.96
N SER A 182 -8.03 15.87 8.29
CA SER A 182 -8.52 15.80 9.67
C SER A 182 -8.74 14.37 10.19
N ILE A 183 -8.84 13.37 9.30
CA ILE A 183 -9.18 11.98 9.66
C ILE A 183 -8.13 11.06 9.06
N SER A 184 -7.64 10.13 9.87
CA SER A 184 -6.71 9.10 9.41
C SER A 184 -7.44 8.02 8.61
N SER A 185 -6.87 7.68 7.45
CA SER A 185 -7.42 6.67 6.54
C SER A 185 -7.26 5.25 7.07
N LEU A 186 -8.19 4.37 6.70
CA LEU A 186 -8.07 2.92 6.89
C LEU A 186 -6.76 2.37 6.27
N ALA A 187 -6.24 2.97 5.20
CA ALA A 187 -4.97 2.54 4.59
C ALA A 187 -3.82 2.49 5.60
N LEU A 188 -3.80 3.41 6.57
CA LEU A 188 -2.75 3.53 7.60
C LEU A 188 -3.00 2.67 8.84
N GLN A 189 -4.15 1.98 8.93
CA GLN A 189 -4.49 1.14 10.06
C GLN A 189 -3.67 -0.16 10.05
N GLY A 190 -2.79 -0.32 11.02
CA GLY A 190 -2.05 -1.57 11.24
C GLY A 190 -2.86 -2.60 12.01
N PRO A 191 -2.33 -3.81 12.22
CA PRO A 191 -3.03 -4.90 12.91
C PRO A 191 -3.48 -4.58 14.34
N SER A 192 -2.71 -3.80 15.06
CA SER A 192 -2.98 -3.46 16.46
C SER A 192 -3.25 -1.98 16.69
N ILE A 193 -2.73 -1.10 15.85
CA ILE A 193 -2.78 0.35 16.02
C ILE A 193 -2.71 1.05 14.66
N ASN A 194 -3.14 2.30 14.60
CA ASN A 194 -2.89 3.16 13.46
C ASN A 194 -1.37 3.47 13.36
N MET A 195 -0.79 3.21 12.20
CA MET A 195 0.65 3.36 11.93
C MET A 195 1.02 4.77 11.45
N GLY A 196 0.05 5.64 11.28
CA GLY A 196 0.24 7.02 10.81
C GLY A 196 -0.46 8.03 11.71
N MET A 197 -0.35 9.28 11.31
CA MET A 197 -1.06 10.39 11.93
C MET A 197 -1.65 11.32 10.89
N SER A 198 -2.69 12.07 11.27
CA SER A 198 -3.30 13.10 10.43
C SER A 198 -2.88 14.49 10.89
N ILE A 199 -2.58 15.35 9.92
CA ILE A 199 -2.29 16.76 10.16
C ILE A 199 -3.03 17.62 9.14
N THR A 200 -3.56 18.77 9.55
CA THR A 200 -4.15 19.75 8.64
C THR A 200 -3.14 20.81 8.24
N ASP A 201 -2.32 21.26 9.18
CA ASP A 201 -1.28 22.26 8.99
C ASP A 201 -0.08 21.92 9.89
N PRO A 202 1.14 21.82 9.34
CA PRO A 202 2.32 21.49 10.11
C PRO A 202 2.72 22.59 11.12
N THR A 203 2.21 23.80 11.01
CA THR A 203 2.54 24.93 11.88
C THR A 203 1.60 25.09 13.05
N SER A 204 0.33 24.70 12.90
CA SER A 204 -0.73 24.87 13.92
C SER A 204 -0.98 23.63 14.78
N PHE A 205 -0.43 22.49 14.42
CA PHE A 205 -0.66 21.20 15.07
C PHE A 205 -0.14 21.12 16.54
N TYR A 206 0.65 22.07 16.97
CA TYR A 206 1.50 21.98 18.17
C TYR A 206 0.79 22.24 19.52
N ASN A 207 -0.47 22.68 19.56
CA ASN A 207 -1.05 23.24 20.80
C ASN A 207 -1.89 22.26 21.64
N LEU A 208 -1.84 20.96 21.42
CA LEU A 208 -2.91 20.10 21.92
C LEU A 208 -2.70 19.40 23.27
N LEU A 209 -1.48 19.19 23.81
CA LEU A 209 -1.35 18.49 25.09
C LEU A 209 -0.05 18.85 25.84
N ASN A 210 -0.18 19.51 26.98
CA ASN A 210 0.84 19.44 28.03
C ASN A 210 0.68 18.10 28.78
N GLY A 211 1.74 17.30 28.84
CA GLY A 211 1.70 15.95 29.42
C GLY A 211 1.31 15.96 30.89
N ILE A 212 0.45 15.02 31.29
CA ILE A 212 0.17 14.67 32.68
C ILE A 212 1.00 13.45 33.01
N GLU A 213 1.94 13.58 33.94
CA GLU A 213 2.88 12.50 34.36
C GLU A 213 2.40 11.69 35.58
N ASP A 214 1.13 11.76 35.95
CA ASP A 214 0.62 11.01 37.10
C ASP A 214 0.71 9.48 36.88
N PRO A 215 1.11 8.70 37.90
CA PRO A 215 1.11 7.25 37.81
C PRO A 215 -0.29 6.71 37.45
N VAL A 216 -0.33 5.67 36.61
CA VAL A 216 -1.60 4.99 36.28
C VAL A 216 -1.80 3.78 37.22
N PRO A 217 -3.02 3.48 37.63
CA PRO A 217 -3.31 2.28 38.43
C PRO A 217 -2.96 1.00 37.66
N ASP A 218 -2.49 -0.02 38.35
CA ASP A 218 -2.26 -1.36 37.80
C ASP A 218 -3.59 -2.14 37.68
N THR A 219 -4.42 -1.69 36.75
CA THR A 219 -5.73 -2.24 36.42
C THR A 219 -5.92 -2.24 34.90
N PRO A 220 -6.84 -3.04 34.34
CA PRO A 220 -7.13 -2.97 32.89
C PRO A 220 -7.43 -1.55 32.40
N ALA A 221 -8.23 -0.78 33.11
CA ALA A 221 -8.52 0.63 32.78
C ALA A 221 -7.25 1.53 32.91
N GLY A 222 -6.39 1.26 33.87
CA GLY A 222 -5.11 1.94 34.03
C GLY A 222 -4.16 1.64 32.87
N HIS A 223 -4.12 0.39 32.38
CA HIS A 223 -3.33 0.02 31.21
C HIS A 223 -3.83 0.73 29.95
N GLU A 224 -5.14 0.83 29.77
CA GLU A 224 -5.72 1.62 28.64
C GLU A 224 -5.38 3.11 28.76
N LEU A 225 -5.45 3.67 29.96
CA LEU A 225 -5.05 5.07 30.22
C LEU A 225 -3.56 5.29 29.95
N ALA A 226 -2.68 4.36 30.37
CA ALA A 226 -1.26 4.41 30.06
C ALA A 226 -1.00 4.40 28.55
N TYR A 227 -1.74 3.57 27.83
CA TYR A 227 -1.69 3.50 26.36
C TYR A 227 -2.12 4.82 25.72
N ILE A 228 -3.27 5.40 26.12
CA ILE A 228 -3.74 6.69 25.61
C ILE A 228 -2.71 7.81 25.89
N ARG A 229 -2.11 7.84 27.07
CA ARG A 229 -1.06 8.80 27.43
C ARG A 229 0.19 8.62 26.54
N LYS A 230 0.57 7.37 26.26
CA LYS A 230 1.71 7.09 25.38
C LYS A 230 1.46 7.58 23.95
N ILE A 231 0.26 7.41 23.43
CA ILE A 231 -0.12 7.95 22.10
C ILE A 231 -0.09 9.48 22.10
N ALA A 232 -0.57 10.13 23.17
CA ALA A 232 -0.51 11.58 23.29
C ALA A 232 0.93 12.11 23.37
N GLU A 233 1.81 11.43 24.12
CA GLU A 233 3.24 11.76 24.18
C GLU A 233 3.90 11.63 22.79
N LEU A 234 3.68 10.53 22.09
CA LEU A 234 4.16 10.31 20.73
C LEU A 234 3.68 11.42 19.78
N THR A 235 2.41 11.79 19.89
CA THR A 235 1.83 12.87 19.09
C THR A 235 2.57 14.19 19.32
N ASN A 236 2.89 14.53 20.56
CA ASN A 236 3.65 15.74 20.89
C ASN A 236 5.09 15.70 20.36
N GLN A 237 5.77 14.56 20.50
CA GLN A 237 7.14 14.38 19.99
C GLN A 237 7.16 14.51 18.45
N TYR A 238 6.23 13.88 17.75
CA TYR A 238 6.10 13.98 16.30
C TYR A 238 5.70 15.37 15.84
N ALA A 239 4.81 16.07 16.58
CA ALA A 239 4.42 17.45 16.26
C ALA A 239 5.64 18.39 16.24
N LYS A 240 6.54 18.24 17.19
CA LYS A 240 7.80 19.00 17.23
C LYS A 240 8.66 18.72 15.99
N ARG A 241 8.85 17.44 15.65
CA ARG A 241 9.62 17.01 14.47
C ARG A 241 9.04 17.53 13.16
N ILE A 242 7.71 17.45 12.99
CA ILE A 242 6.98 17.97 11.83
C ILE A 242 7.19 19.47 11.68
N LYS A 243 7.05 20.23 12.77
CA LYS A 243 7.25 21.68 12.78
C LYS A 243 8.69 22.06 12.43
N GLU A 244 9.66 21.38 13.02
CA GLU A 244 11.08 21.58 12.74
C GLU A 244 11.36 21.34 11.24
N ALA A 245 10.96 20.20 10.71
CA ALA A 245 11.13 19.85 9.30
C ALA A 245 10.48 20.89 8.38
N ALA A 246 9.23 21.28 8.66
CA ALA A 246 8.54 22.31 7.88
C ALA A 246 9.26 23.65 7.90
N GLY A 247 9.96 23.99 9.00
CA GLY A 247 10.73 25.24 9.15
C GLY A 247 12.07 25.26 8.40
N LEU A 248 12.62 24.09 8.04
CA LEU A 248 13.93 23.99 7.38
C LEU A 248 13.88 24.27 5.87
N VAL A 249 12.71 24.29 5.26
CA VAL A 249 12.54 24.32 3.79
C VAL A 249 11.95 25.62 3.34
N THR A 250 12.62 26.26 2.37
CA THR A 250 12.08 27.37 1.58
C THR A 250 11.72 26.85 0.19
N GLN A 251 10.41 26.77 -0.09
CA GLN A 251 9.90 26.34 -1.38
C GLN A 251 9.86 27.54 -2.32
N GLN A 252 10.31 27.36 -3.57
CA GLN A 252 10.28 28.38 -4.62
C GLN A 252 9.31 28.03 -5.74
N THR A 253 8.87 26.76 -5.84
CA THR A 253 7.91 26.33 -6.84
C THR A 253 6.56 27.00 -6.59
N ALA A 254 5.98 27.59 -7.62
CA ALA A 254 4.63 28.12 -7.59
C ALA A 254 3.63 26.97 -7.67
N TYR A 255 2.86 26.77 -6.61
CA TYR A 255 1.74 25.85 -6.62
C TYR A 255 0.45 26.56 -7.06
N PRO A 256 -0.44 25.88 -7.81
CA PRO A 256 -1.75 26.42 -8.10
C PRO A 256 -2.60 26.57 -6.84
N ASP A 257 -3.59 27.46 -6.88
CA ASP A 257 -4.50 27.72 -5.75
C ASP A 257 -5.65 26.70 -5.76
N ASN A 258 -5.39 25.52 -5.22
CA ASN A 258 -6.39 24.46 -4.97
C ASN A 258 -5.94 23.56 -3.80
N ASP A 259 -6.92 22.85 -3.23
CA ASP A 259 -6.71 22.03 -2.03
C ASP A 259 -5.67 20.93 -2.21
N LEU A 260 -5.65 20.24 -3.36
CA LEU A 260 -4.67 19.20 -3.61
C LEU A 260 -3.25 19.76 -3.69
N ALA A 261 -3.09 20.90 -4.35
CA ALA A 261 -1.81 21.58 -4.45
C ALA A 261 -1.30 22.04 -3.07
N ALA A 262 -2.18 22.55 -2.22
CA ALA A 262 -1.85 22.92 -0.84
C ALA A 262 -1.37 21.70 -0.03
N GLN A 263 -2.07 20.56 -0.12
CA GLN A 263 -1.69 19.31 0.52
C GLN A 263 -0.32 18.82 0.03
N LEU A 264 -0.11 18.75 -1.29
CA LEU A 264 1.16 18.29 -1.88
C LEU A 264 2.32 19.23 -1.56
N LYS A 265 2.07 20.54 -1.44
CA LYS A 265 3.06 21.51 -0.98
C LYS A 265 3.55 21.21 0.43
N ILE A 266 2.62 20.85 1.34
CA ILE A 266 2.98 20.41 2.70
C ILE A 266 3.83 19.14 2.63
N VAL A 267 3.43 18.14 1.83
CA VAL A 267 4.17 16.88 1.68
C VAL A 267 5.60 17.14 1.20
N ALA A 268 5.80 17.91 0.13
CA ALA A 268 7.14 18.25 -0.38
C ALA A 268 8.01 18.94 0.68
N ARG A 269 7.41 19.87 1.44
CA ARG A 269 8.08 20.58 2.54
C ARG A 269 8.55 19.65 3.65
N LEU A 270 7.74 18.68 4.05
CA LEU A 270 8.07 17.72 5.10
C LEU A 270 9.17 16.75 4.65
N ILE A 271 9.07 16.23 3.43
CA ILE A 271 10.11 15.35 2.86
C ILE A 271 11.44 16.12 2.69
N GLY A 272 11.39 17.33 2.11
CA GLY A 272 12.55 18.21 1.92
C GLY A 272 13.17 18.64 3.25
N GLY A 273 12.37 18.77 4.31
CA GLY A 273 12.82 19.04 5.68
C GLY A 273 13.48 17.85 6.39
N GLY A 274 13.61 16.72 5.69
CA GLY A 274 14.38 15.56 6.15
C GLY A 274 13.62 14.57 7.00
N LEU A 275 12.25 14.58 6.98
CA LEU A 275 11.49 13.52 7.63
C LEU A 275 11.76 12.18 6.95
N LYS A 276 11.90 11.14 7.76
CA LYS A 276 12.03 9.73 7.34
C LYS A 276 10.68 9.04 7.13
N THR A 277 9.59 9.78 7.18
CA THR A 277 8.23 9.28 6.92
C THR A 277 8.15 8.58 5.58
N ARG A 278 7.59 7.35 5.57
CA ARG A 278 7.58 6.46 4.41
C ARG A 278 6.38 6.67 3.50
N ILE A 279 5.24 6.98 4.10
CA ILE A 279 3.94 7.09 3.40
C ILE A 279 3.34 8.46 3.67
N TYR A 280 2.97 9.14 2.61
CA TYR A 280 2.13 10.33 2.67
C TYR A 280 0.82 10.06 1.93
N MET A 281 -0.28 10.53 2.51
CA MET A 281 -1.59 10.37 1.91
C MET A 281 -2.29 11.71 1.82
N VAL A 282 -2.82 12.00 0.63
CA VAL A 282 -3.62 13.20 0.32
C VAL A 282 -4.87 12.79 -0.43
N SER A 283 -5.90 13.64 -0.44
CA SER A 283 -7.15 13.35 -1.14
C SER A 283 -7.69 14.58 -1.88
N HIS A 284 -8.36 14.30 -3.00
CA HIS A 284 -9.04 15.30 -3.79
C HIS A 284 -10.43 14.77 -4.14
N GLY A 285 -11.47 15.47 -3.70
CA GLY A 285 -12.86 15.06 -3.88
C GLY A 285 -13.51 15.67 -5.11
N GLY A 286 -14.80 15.35 -5.31
CA GLY A 286 -15.63 15.93 -6.36
C GLY A 286 -15.77 15.09 -7.63
N PHE A 287 -15.14 13.91 -7.71
CA PHE A 287 -15.18 13.06 -8.91
C PHE A 287 -16.52 12.33 -9.12
N ASP A 288 -17.49 12.47 -8.22
CA ASP A 288 -18.81 11.88 -8.39
C ASP A 288 -19.68 12.68 -9.40
N THR A 289 -19.23 12.70 -10.64
CA THR A 289 -19.80 13.51 -11.73
C THR A 289 -20.96 12.82 -12.45
N HIS A 290 -22.03 12.51 -11.71
CA HIS A 290 -23.27 11.97 -12.31
C HIS A 290 -23.98 12.96 -13.24
N SER A 291 -23.70 14.25 -13.09
CA SER A 291 -24.27 15.33 -13.91
C SER A 291 -23.25 16.45 -14.09
N GLN A 292 -23.44 17.25 -15.14
CA GLN A 292 -22.62 18.43 -15.43
C GLN A 292 -21.10 18.13 -15.41
N GLN A 293 -20.74 16.91 -15.79
CA GLN A 293 -19.35 16.49 -15.95
C GLN A 293 -18.63 17.36 -16.98
N THR A 294 -19.36 17.69 -18.04
CA THR A 294 -18.96 18.59 -19.12
C THR A 294 -20.03 19.64 -19.38
N GLU A 295 -19.74 20.68 -20.14
CA GLU A 295 -20.70 21.65 -20.62
C GLU A 295 -21.20 21.27 -22.03
N ALA A 296 -22.50 21.53 -22.31
CA ALA A 296 -23.12 21.15 -23.56
C ALA A 296 -22.50 21.84 -24.79
N ALA A 297 -22.04 23.07 -24.63
CA ALA A 297 -21.44 23.84 -25.72
C ALA A 297 -19.96 23.47 -25.99
N ASP A 298 -19.26 22.96 -24.97
CA ASP A 298 -17.86 22.56 -25.07
C ASP A 298 -17.56 21.47 -24.04
N THR A 299 -17.41 20.24 -24.50
CA THR A 299 -17.14 19.08 -23.64
C THR A 299 -15.73 19.07 -23.02
N THR A 300 -14.88 20.01 -23.39
CA THR A 300 -13.52 20.17 -22.81
C THR A 300 -13.50 21.01 -21.54
N ILE A 301 -14.66 21.54 -21.12
CA ILE A 301 -14.85 22.30 -19.87
C ILE A 301 -16.00 21.70 -19.06
N GLY A 302 -16.12 22.10 -17.81
CA GLY A 302 -17.09 21.58 -16.83
C GLY A 302 -16.40 21.02 -15.58
N ASN A 303 -17.20 20.39 -14.70
CA ASN A 303 -16.70 19.94 -13.39
C ASN A 303 -15.50 18.98 -13.49
N HIS A 304 -15.57 17.98 -14.34
CA HIS A 304 -14.48 17.02 -14.50
C HIS A 304 -13.22 17.66 -15.07
N ALA A 305 -13.35 18.58 -16.03
CA ALA A 305 -12.23 19.32 -16.60
C ALA A 305 -11.51 20.17 -15.54
N THR A 306 -12.25 20.77 -14.61
CA THR A 306 -11.68 21.52 -13.47
C THR A 306 -10.89 20.60 -12.56
N LEU A 307 -11.46 19.47 -12.13
CA LEU A 307 -10.79 18.46 -11.29
C LEU A 307 -9.52 17.91 -11.94
N LEU A 308 -9.57 17.59 -13.23
CA LEU A 308 -8.40 17.12 -13.97
C LEU A 308 -7.31 18.20 -14.12
N THR A 309 -7.70 19.48 -14.24
CA THR A 309 -6.76 20.61 -14.21
C THR A 309 -6.05 20.67 -12.86
N GLU A 310 -6.81 20.60 -11.77
CA GLU A 310 -6.30 20.66 -10.40
C GLU A 310 -5.33 19.53 -10.12
N VAL A 311 -5.70 18.26 -10.44
CA VAL A 311 -4.82 17.10 -10.30
C VAL A 311 -3.55 17.27 -11.13
N SER A 312 -3.69 17.61 -12.40
CA SER A 312 -2.57 17.70 -13.33
C SER A 312 -1.56 18.77 -12.95
N THR A 313 -2.05 19.93 -12.56
CA THR A 313 -1.17 21.07 -12.20
C THR A 313 -0.57 20.90 -10.81
N ALA A 314 -1.30 20.33 -9.86
CA ALA A 314 -0.81 20.06 -8.51
C ALA A 314 0.30 19.00 -8.51
N ILE A 315 0.12 17.88 -9.23
CA ILE A 315 1.14 16.83 -9.35
C ILE A 315 2.38 17.37 -10.07
N LYS A 316 2.20 18.17 -11.15
CA LYS A 316 3.34 18.76 -11.85
C LYS A 316 4.14 19.70 -10.93
N ALA A 317 3.46 20.59 -10.19
CA ALA A 317 4.11 21.50 -9.25
C ALA A 317 4.85 20.72 -8.13
N PHE A 318 4.23 19.65 -7.61
CA PHE A 318 4.87 18.78 -6.63
C PHE A 318 6.17 18.14 -7.16
N MET A 319 6.14 17.61 -8.37
CA MET A 319 7.32 17.00 -8.99
C MET A 319 8.42 18.02 -9.30
N ASP A 320 8.06 19.24 -9.66
CA ASP A 320 9.02 20.33 -9.85
C ASP A 320 9.67 20.74 -8.52
N ASP A 321 8.88 20.78 -7.46
CA ASP A 321 9.37 21.09 -6.12
C ASP A 321 10.26 19.97 -5.57
N CYS A 322 9.88 18.70 -5.77
CA CYS A 322 10.73 17.55 -5.43
C CYS A 322 12.12 17.65 -6.13
N LYS A 323 12.13 18.03 -7.40
CA LYS A 323 13.38 18.25 -8.14
C LYS A 323 14.17 19.44 -7.57
N TYR A 324 13.51 20.55 -7.30
CA TYR A 324 14.14 21.73 -6.70
C TYR A 324 14.77 21.45 -5.34
N LEU A 325 14.06 20.68 -4.51
CA LEU A 325 14.50 20.25 -3.17
C LEU A 325 15.49 19.08 -3.19
N ALA A 326 15.85 18.56 -4.37
CA ALA A 326 16.73 17.41 -4.56
C ALA A 326 16.27 16.14 -3.83
N ILE A 327 14.94 15.91 -3.80
CA ILE A 327 14.30 14.73 -3.20
C ILE A 327 13.62 13.83 -4.24
N ASP A 328 13.67 14.16 -5.52
CA ASP A 328 12.97 13.45 -6.60
C ASP A 328 13.47 12.01 -6.82
N GLU A 329 14.69 11.66 -6.37
CA GLU A 329 15.21 10.30 -6.40
C GLU A 329 14.53 9.36 -5.39
N ARG A 330 14.03 9.90 -4.29
CA ARG A 330 13.46 9.12 -3.19
C ARG A 330 11.92 9.18 -3.12
N VAL A 331 11.26 9.81 -4.10
CA VAL A 331 9.82 10.03 -4.08
C VAL A 331 9.18 9.46 -5.33
N ILE A 332 8.18 8.61 -5.14
CA ILE A 332 7.19 8.27 -6.17
C ILE A 332 5.79 8.58 -5.64
N GLY A 333 4.87 8.81 -6.57
CA GLY A 333 3.46 8.96 -6.23
C GLY A 333 2.58 8.05 -7.06
N MET A 334 1.38 7.79 -6.54
CA MET A 334 0.32 7.11 -7.25
C MET A 334 -1.02 7.80 -7.05
N THR A 335 -1.89 7.73 -8.06
CA THR A 335 -3.30 8.10 -7.94
C THR A 335 -4.16 6.85 -7.89
N PHE A 336 -5.28 6.89 -7.17
CA PHE A 336 -6.33 5.87 -7.30
C PHE A 336 -7.71 6.52 -7.09
N SER A 337 -8.73 5.89 -7.64
CA SER A 337 -10.14 6.18 -7.34
C SER A 337 -10.82 4.87 -6.94
N GLU A 338 -11.81 4.92 -6.08
CA GLU A 338 -12.46 3.73 -5.50
C GLU A 338 -13.15 2.84 -6.55
N PHE A 339 -13.53 3.42 -7.69
CA PHE A 339 -14.01 2.74 -8.89
C PHE A 339 -13.92 3.68 -10.10
N GLY A 340 -14.15 3.14 -11.31
CA GLY A 340 -14.29 3.91 -12.54
C GLY A 340 -15.74 4.25 -12.87
N ARG A 341 -15.98 4.61 -14.12
CA ARG A 341 -17.31 4.97 -14.63
C ARG A 341 -17.73 4.02 -15.74
N ARG A 342 -19.06 3.94 -16.00
CA ARG A 342 -19.65 3.17 -17.08
C ARG A 342 -19.06 3.57 -18.43
N ILE A 343 -19.09 2.64 -19.38
CA ILE A 343 -18.67 2.91 -20.77
C ILE A 343 -19.53 4.03 -21.37
N LYS A 344 -20.84 3.97 -21.18
CA LYS A 344 -21.78 4.98 -21.67
C LYS A 344 -21.92 6.15 -20.72
N SER A 345 -22.09 7.34 -21.31
CA SER A 345 -22.60 8.50 -20.58
C SER A 345 -24.08 8.36 -20.27
N ASN A 346 -24.55 9.09 -19.27
CA ASN A 346 -25.96 9.18 -18.93
C ASN A 346 -26.65 10.43 -19.57
N GLY A 347 -27.96 10.57 -19.35
CA GLY A 347 -28.74 11.67 -19.89
C GLY A 347 -28.48 13.04 -19.25
N SER A 348 -27.76 13.09 -18.13
CA SER A 348 -27.46 14.32 -17.37
C SER A 348 -26.08 14.90 -17.68
N MET A 349 -25.49 14.54 -18.82
CA MET A 349 -24.11 14.93 -19.19
C MET A 349 -23.09 14.52 -18.12
N GLY A 350 -23.20 13.30 -17.64
CA GLY A 350 -22.33 12.68 -16.65
C GLY A 350 -22.19 11.20 -16.90
N THR A 351 -21.72 10.49 -15.88
CA THR A 351 -21.47 9.05 -15.92
C THR A 351 -21.91 8.38 -14.62
N ASP A 352 -22.41 7.14 -14.73
CA ASP A 352 -22.76 6.34 -13.57
C ASP A 352 -21.57 5.48 -13.10
N HIS A 353 -21.65 4.98 -11.85
CA HIS A 353 -20.60 4.16 -11.25
C HIS A 353 -20.29 2.93 -12.12
N GLY A 354 -19.02 2.72 -12.37
CA GLY A 354 -18.47 1.62 -13.16
C GLY A 354 -17.28 0.94 -12.48
N ALA A 355 -16.63 0.01 -13.17
CA ALA A 355 -15.64 -0.86 -12.56
C ALA A 355 -14.21 -0.30 -12.60
N ALA A 356 -13.53 -0.45 -13.74
CA ALA A 356 -12.11 -0.15 -13.84
C ALA A 356 -11.83 1.29 -14.28
N ALA A 357 -10.70 1.83 -13.81
CA ALA A 357 -10.18 3.14 -14.18
C ALA A 357 -8.66 3.09 -14.37
N PRO A 358 -8.04 4.04 -15.10
CA PRO A 358 -6.59 4.13 -15.14
C PRO A 358 -6.03 4.63 -13.81
N MET A 359 -4.83 4.15 -13.44
CA MET A 359 -4.00 4.66 -12.36
C MET A 359 -2.77 5.35 -12.92
N PHE A 360 -2.36 6.44 -12.32
CA PHE A 360 -1.08 7.09 -12.60
C PHE A 360 -0.05 6.73 -11.53
N LEU A 361 1.14 6.33 -11.97
CA LEU A 361 2.34 6.34 -11.14
C LEU A 361 3.28 7.41 -11.68
N PHE A 362 3.81 8.24 -10.81
CA PHE A 362 4.68 9.36 -11.21
C PHE A 362 5.90 9.48 -10.30
N GLY A 363 7.01 9.90 -10.88
CA GLY A 363 8.29 10.02 -10.19
C GLY A 363 9.45 9.71 -11.11
N LYS A 364 10.66 10.01 -10.68
CA LYS A 364 11.87 9.79 -11.48
C LYS A 364 12.19 8.29 -11.67
N ASN A 365 11.83 7.47 -10.68
CA ASN A 365 12.08 6.03 -10.68
C ASN A 365 10.85 5.20 -11.12
N VAL A 366 9.89 5.82 -11.76
CA VAL A 366 8.78 5.13 -12.42
C VAL A 366 9.21 4.68 -13.82
N MET A 367 8.89 3.45 -14.22
CA MET A 367 9.07 2.99 -15.60
C MET A 367 8.08 3.76 -16.48
N PRO A 368 8.56 4.62 -17.40
CA PRO A 368 7.67 5.51 -18.12
C PRO A 368 6.84 4.78 -19.18
N GLY A 369 5.67 5.31 -19.49
CA GLY A 369 4.86 4.83 -20.60
C GLY A 369 3.44 4.45 -20.23
N ILE A 370 2.86 3.53 -20.98
CA ILE A 370 1.51 2.99 -20.76
C ILE A 370 1.62 1.50 -20.53
N THR A 371 1.08 1.05 -19.41
CA THR A 371 0.98 -0.37 -19.05
C THR A 371 -0.43 -0.85 -19.36
N GLY A 372 -0.53 -1.87 -20.21
CA GLY A 372 -1.80 -2.41 -20.69
C GLY A 372 -2.32 -1.75 -21.97
N ASN A 373 -3.51 -2.18 -22.37
CA ASN A 373 -4.17 -1.75 -23.61
C ASN A 373 -5.28 -0.74 -23.31
N ASN A 374 -5.60 0.08 -24.29
CA ASN A 374 -6.82 0.90 -24.21
C ASN A 374 -8.06 0.02 -23.98
N PRO A 375 -9.01 0.47 -23.14
CA PRO A 375 -10.25 -0.26 -22.92
C PRO A 375 -11.01 -0.53 -24.23
N SER A 376 -11.60 -1.71 -24.33
CA SER A 376 -12.50 -2.05 -25.44
C SER A 376 -13.83 -1.29 -25.31
N MET A 377 -14.30 -0.76 -26.43
CA MET A 377 -15.59 -0.07 -26.55
C MET A 377 -16.50 -0.88 -27.50
N PRO A 378 -17.30 -1.83 -27.00
CA PRO A 378 -18.21 -2.59 -27.84
C PRO A 378 -19.23 -1.68 -28.54
N ALA A 379 -19.43 -1.87 -29.85
CA ALA A 379 -20.41 -1.07 -30.63
C ALA A 379 -21.84 -1.16 -30.07
N GLY A 380 -22.19 -2.28 -29.43
CA GLY A 380 -23.47 -2.52 -28.77
C GLY A 380 -23.46 -2.24 -27.25
N ALA A 381 -22.50 -1.48 -26.72
CA ALA A 381 -22.45 -1.18 -25.29
C ALA A 381 -23.79 -0.62 -24.80
N ASN A 382 -24.29 -1.15 -23.68
CA ASN A 382 -25.50 -0.68 -23.01
C ASN A 382 -25.15 0.19 -21.77
N VAL A 383 -26.15 0.78 -21.13
CA VAL A 383 -25.96 1.69 -20.00
C VAL A 383 -25.35 1.04 -18.76
N ASN A 384 -25.41 -0.29 -18.66
CA ASN A 384 -24.88 -1.04 -17.53
C ASN A 384 -23.48 -1.62 -17.78
N ASP A 385 -22.93 -1.46 -18.99
CA ASP A 385 -21.65 -2.04 -19.33
C ASP A 385 -20.50 -1.30 -18.65
N ASN A 386 -19.61 -2.11 -18.08
CA ASN A 386 -18.42 -1.66 -17.40
C ASN A 386 -17.17 -1.85 -18.26
N ILE A 387 -16.13 -1.10 -17.96
CA ILE A 387 -14.78 -1.38 -18.44
C ILE A 387 -14.28 -2.62 -17.71
N PRO A 388 -13.97 -3.72 -18.40
CA PRO A 388 -13.32 -4.86 -17.77
C PRO A 388 -11.94 -4.45 -17.23
N PHE A 389 -11.59 -4.87 -16.02
CA PHE A 389 -10.25 -4.62 -15.53
C PHE A 389 -9.23 -5.52 -16.23
N GLN A 390 -8.05 -4.96 -16.51
CA GLN A 390 -6.89 -5.69 -17.06
C GLN A 390 -5.93 -6.07 -15.95
N TYR A 391 -5.79 -5.21 -14.95
CA TYR A 391 -4.89 -5.40 -13.82
C TYR A 391 -5.66 -5.27 -12.50
N ASP A 392 -5.41 -6.22 -11.61
CA ASP A 392 -5.85 -6.07 -10.23
C ASP A 392 -5.04 -4.94 -9.57
N PHE A 393 -5.71 -4.03 -8.86
CA PHE A 393 -5.05 -2.91 -8.20
C PHE A 393 -3.96 -3.37 -7.21
N ARG A 394 -4.11 -4.55 -6.64
CA ARG A 394 -3.12 -5.15 -5.72
C ARG A 394 -1.84 -5.56 -6.44
N SER A 395 -1.87 -5.79 -7.75
CA SER A 395 -0.63 -5.97 -8.55
C SER A 395 0.17 -4.68 -8.64
N VAL A 396 -0.49 -3.51 -8.68
CA VAL A 396 0.18 -2.20 -8.59
C VAL A 396 0.79 -2.01 -7.20
N TYR A 397 0.03 -2.36 -6.14
CA TYR A 397 0.55 -2.31 -4.76
C TYR A 397 1.74 -3.26 -4.56
N ALA A 398 1.67 -4.49 -5.08
CA ALA A 398 2.77 -5.44 -5.05
C ALA A 398 4.03 -4.88 -5.73
N SER A 399 3.87 -4.20 -6.88
CA SER A 399 4.98 -3.56 -7.59
C SER A 399 5.66 -2.48 -6.75
N ILE A 400 4.87 -1.66 -6.06
CA ILE A 400 5.38 -0.61 -5.16
C ILE A 400 6.09 -1.25 -3.94
N LEU A 401 5.45 -2.23 -3.31
CA LEU A 401 6.03 -2.90 -2.14
C LEU A 401 7.33 -3.61 -2.50
N GLU A 402 7.36 -4.38 -3.58
CA GLU A 402 8.51 -5.16 -3.99
C GLU A 402 9.64 -4.29 -4.56
N LYS A 403 9.32 -3.47 -5.58
CA LYS A 403 10.33 -2.76 -6.37
C LYS A 403 10.73 -1.41 -5.79
N TRP A 404 9.89 -0.77 -5.01
CA TRP A 404 10.17 0.51 -4.37
C TRP A 404 10.58 0.38 -2.91
N PHE A 405 9.82 -0.36 -2.14
CA PHE A 405 10.11 -0.57 -0.72
C PHE A 405 10.95 -1.81 -0.44
N CYS A 406 11.31 -2.58 -1.46
CA CYS A 406 12.14 -3.76 -1.36
C CYS A 406 11.57 -4.84 -0.41
N VAL A 407 10.25 -4.94 -0.32
CA VAL A 407 9.54 -5.93 0.48
C VAL A 407 9.79 -7.32 -0.11
N THR A 408 10.02 -8.32 0.74
CA THR A 408 10.21 -9.70 0.29
C THR A 408 8.90 -10.33 -0.18
N GLN A 409 8.96 -11.36 -1.03
CA GLN A 409 7.75 -12.08 -1.50
C GLN A 409 6.93 -12.66 -0.33
N ASN A 410 7.60 -13.12 0.72
CA ASN A 410 6.94 -13.65 1.92
C ASN A 410 6.13 -12.58 2.67
N ASP A 411 6.67 -11.37 2.75
CA ASP A 411 6.00 -10.27 3.41
C ASP A 411 4.89 -9.69 2.53
N LEU A 412 5.01 -9.76 1.20
CA LEU A 412 3.93 -9.38 0.27
C LEU A 412 2.64 -10.16 0.52
N GLU A 413 2.74 -11.50 0.70
CA GLU A 413 1.56 -12.32 1.01
C GLU A 413 0.93 -11.93 2.36
N THR A 414 1.74 -11.54 3.34
CA THR A 414 1.24 -11.05 4.63
C THR A 414 0.54 -9.69 4.48
N ILE A 415 1.09 -8.80 3.65
CA ILE A 415 0.58 -7.45 3.46
C ILE A 415 -0.68 -7.43 2.58
N LEU A 416 -0.70 -8.20 1.50
CA LEU A 416 -1.77 -8.20 0.50
C LEU A 416 -2.71 -9.42 0.59
N PHE A 417 -2.49 -10.32 1.55
CA PHE A 417 -3.24 -11.57 1.80
C PHE A 417 -3.10 -12.65 0.72
N LYS A 418 -2.56 -12.31 -0.45
CA LYS A 418 -2.33 -13.20 -1.59
C LYS A 418 -1.05 -12.77 -2.30
N ASN A 419 -0.50 -13.68 -3.08
CA ASN A 419 0.60 -13.36 -3.98
C ASN A 419 0.04 -12.75 -5.28
N PHE A 420 0.18 -11.43 -5.43
CA PHE A 420 -0.14 -10.70 -6.64
C PHE A 420 1.13 -10.49 -7.46
N GLN A 421 1.03 -10.76 -8.75
CA GLN A 421 2.16 -10.55 -9.66
C GLN A 421 2.47 -9.05 -9.79
N SER A 422 3.73 -8.68 -9.56
CA SER A 422 4.21 -7.32 -9.78
C SER A 422 4.22 -6.95 -11.26
N LEU A 423 3.96 -5.70 -11.56
CA LEU A 423 4.00 -5.11 -12.90
C LEU A 423 5.34 -4.39 -13.11
N ASP A 424 5.73 -4.21 -14.37
CA ASP A 424 6.92 -3.44 -14.72
C ASP A 424 6.59 -1.95 -14.81
N VAL A 425 6.26 -1.35 -13.66
CA VAL A 425 5.86 0.07 -13.55
C VAL A 425 6.84 0.90 -12.72
N ILE A 426 7.82 0.27 -12.08
CA ILE A 426 8.84 0.91 -11.24
C ILE A 426 10.21 0.36 -11.62
N ASN A 427 11.20 1.24 -11.70
CA ASN A 427 12.60 0.85 -11.88
C ASN A 427 13.12 0.23 -10.57
N ASP A 428 13.47 -1.04 -10.60
CA ASP A 428 13.94 -1.80 -9.45
C ASP A 428 15.44 -1.65 -9.14
N ALA A 429 16.15 -0.80 -9.89
CA ALA A 429 17.58 -0.55 -9.67
C ALA A 429 17.90 -0.10 -8.23
N SER A 430 16.93 0.51 -7.54
CA SER A 430 17.03 0.91 -6.15
C SER A 430 17.00 -0.26 -5.15
N CYS A 431 16.49 -1.42 -5.57
CA CYS A 431 16.49 -2.66 -4.78
C CYS A 431 17.63 -3.62 -5.13
N THR A 432 18.56 -3.24 -5.98
CA THR A 432 19.69 -4.08 -6.45
C THR A 432 20.74 -4.42 -5.38
N GLY A 433 20.56 -4.00 -4.14
CA GLY A 433 21.32 -4.48 -2.97
C GLY A 433 20.65 -5.64 -2.23
N LYS A 434 19.46 -6.07 -2.65
CA LYS A 434 18.86 -7.31 -2.15
C LYS A 434 19.81 -8.46 -2.45
N LYS A 435 20.16 -9.23 -1.42
CA LYS A 435 20.62 -10.61 -1.68
C LYS A 435 19.60 -11.22 -2.65
N PRO A 436 20.06 -11.86 -3.74
CA PRO A 436 19.17 -12.66 -4.55
C PRO A 436 18.37 -13.52 -3.58
N ASP A 437 17.06 -13.62 -3.79
CA ASP A 437 16.26 -14.65 -3.17
C ASP A 437 17.14 -15.89 -3.24
N ASN A 438 17.61 -16.32 -2.09
CA ASN A 438 18.44 -17.50 -2.04
C ASN A 438 17.51 -18.59 -2.56
N GLN A 439 17.65 -18.96 -3.85
CA GLN A 439 16.92 -20.08 -4.44
C GLN A 439 17.21 -21.39 -3.68
N ASN A 440 17.96 -21.29 -2.57
CA ASN A 440 18.29 -22.33 -1.61
C ASN A 440 17.99 -21.97 -0.14
N ALA A 441 17.44 -20.80 0.20
CA ALA A 441 17.02 -20.46 1.55
C ALA A 441 15.50 -20.48 1.61
N GLY A 442 14.96 -21.63 1.98
CA GLY A 442 13.63 -21.85 2.50
C GLY A 442 12.52 -21.07 1.79
N ASP A 443 12.13 -21.54 0.60
CA ASP A 443 10.78 -21.33 0.08
C ASP A 443 9.81 -21.37 1.27
N ASN A 444 8.77 -20.53 1.27
CA ASN A 444 7.68 -20.69 2.23
C ASN A 444 7.12 -22.09 2.05
N LEU A 445 7.77 -23.04 2.73
CA LEU A 445 7.38 -24.44 2.65
C LEU A 445 6.00 -24.66 3.24
N ILE A 446 5.51 -23.71 4.05
CA ILE A 446 4.18 -23.76 4.65
C ILE A 446 3.59 -22.35 4.81
N SER A 447 2.33 -22.18 4.42
CA SER A 447 1.50 -21.00 4.68
C SER A 447 0.08 -21.42 5.08
N MET A 448 -0.64 -20.51 5.75
CA MET A 448 -1.99 -20.80 6.26
C MET A 448 -2.91 -19.60 6.05
N TYR A 449 -4.15 -19.90 5.69
CA TYR A 449 -5.18 -18.90 5.43
C TYR A 449 -6.58 -19.47 5.74
N PRO A 450 -7.49 -18.67 6.37
CA PRO A 450 -7.21 -17.37 6.99
C PRO A 450 -6.35 -17.50 8.25
N ASN A 451 -5.63 -16.41 8.60
CA ASN A 451 -4.91 -16.28 9.86
C ASN A 451 -4.85 -14.78 10.23
N PRO A 452 -5.53 -14.32 11.30
CA PRO A 452 -6.31 -15.09 12.28
C PRO A 452 -7.51 -15.82 11.71
N PHE A 453 -8.01 -16.84 12.45
CA PHE A 453 -9.21 -17.61 12.10
C PHE A 453 -10.16 -17.79 13.29
N THR A 454 -11.44 -17.99 13.00
CA THR A 454 -12.51 -18.24 13.98
C THR A 454 -12.96 -19.70 13.96
N GLU A 455 -13.92 -20.06 14.79
CA GLU A 455 -14.54 -21.41 14.82
C GLU A 455 -15.23 -21.77 13.50
N SER A 456 -15.76 -20.78 12.78
CA SER A 456 -16.51 -20.97 11.54
C SER A 456 -15.63 -20.97 10.29
N ASP A 457 -14.33 -20.67 10.42
CA ASP A 457 -13.45 -20.57 9.26
C ASP A 457 -12.89 -21.93 8.83
N THR A 458 -12.91 -22.19 7.52
CA THR A 458 -12.15 -23.26 6.89
C THR A 458 -10.71 -22.79 6.70
N VAL A 459 -9.77 -23.37 7.42
CA VAL A 459 -8.35 -23.02 7.32
C VAL A 459 -7.69 -23.87 6.24
N THR A 460 -7.05 -23.23 5.29
CA THR A 460 -6.22 -23.88 4.27
C THR A 460 -4.74 -23.80 4.68
N ILE A 461 -4.07 -24.93 4.74
CA ILE A 461 -2.60 -25.00 4.83
C ILE A 461 -2.05 -25.35 3.44
N ARG A 462 -1.24 -24.47 2.90
CA ARG A 462 -0.45 -24.73 1.67
C ARG A 462 0.96 -25.06 2.07
N PHE A 463 1.55 -26.07 1.42
CA PHE A 463 2.93 -26.44 1.68
C PHE A 463 3.64 -26.93 0.43
N THR A 464 4.95 -26.74 0.41
CA THR A 464 5.85 -27.26 -0.63
C THR A 464 6.68 -28.38 -0.03
N THR A 465 6.83 -29.47 -0.76
CA THR A 465 7.69 -30.60 -0.38
C THR A 465 8.72 -30.88 -1.48
N LYS A 466 9.93 -31.23 -1.08
CA LYS A 466 10.99 -31.71 -1.98
C LYS A 466 10.89 -33.21 -2.31
N GLY A 467 9.76 -33.81 -1.94
CA GLY A 467 9.53 -35.23 -2.03
C GLY A 467 9.89 -35.95 -0.73
N GLY A 468 9.35 -37.16 -0.54
CA GLY A 468 9.55 -37.95 0.66
C GLY A 468 8.49 -37.73 1.75
N HIS A 469 8.81 -38.23 2.94
CA HIS A 469 7.91 -38.12 4.09
C HIS A 469 7.75 -36.66 4.52
N THR A 470 6.52 -36.20 4.61
CA THR A 470 6.14 -34.84 5.02
C THR A 470 5.23 -34.90 6.23
N LEU A 471 5.63 -34.20 7.28
CA LEU A 471 4.91 -34.09 8.54
C LEU A 471 4.55 -32.63 8.80
N ILE A 472 3.25 -32.35 9.03
CA ILE A 472 2.79 -31.06 9.49
C ILE A 472 2.08 -31.24 10.82
N GLN A 473 2.50 -30.50 11.84
CA GLN A 473 1.95 -30.54 13.17
C GLN A 473 1.54 -29.14 13.62
N VAL A 474 0.38 -29.05 14.28
CA VAL A 474 -0.02 -27.84 15.00
C VAL A 474 0.35 -28.03 16.47
N ILE A 475 1.10 -27.07 16.99
CA ILE A 475 1.58 -27.06 18.38
C ILE A 475 1.04 -25.84 19.12
N ASP A 476 0.75 -25.99 20.41
CA ASP A 476 0.32 -24.89 21.26
C ASP A 476 1.52 -24.04 21.75
N ALA A 477 1.23 -22.97 22.47
CA ALA A 477 2.24 -22.07 23.03
C ALA A 477 3.22 -22.76 24.01
N LEU A 478 2.86 -23.95 24.54
CA LEU A 478 3.71 -24.76 25.41
C LEU A 478 4.54 -25.80 24.64
N GLY A 479 4.43 -25.82 23.30
CA GLY A 479 5.15 -26.77 22.45
C GLY A 479 4.50 -28.16 22.34
N ARG A 480 3.29 -28.37 22.86
CA ARG A 480 2.58 -29.65 22.78
C ARG A 480 1.89 -29.77 21.42
N VAL A 481 2.01 -30.91 20.77
CA VAL A 481 1.30 -31.21 19.54
C VAL A 481 -0.18 -31.37 19.85
N VAL A 482 -1.01 -30.50 19.26
CA VAL A 482 -2.48 -30.51 19.41
C VAL A 482 -3.19 -31.10 18.20
N ARG A 483 -2.54 -31.10 17.02
CA ARG A 483 -3.05 -31.72 15.79
C ARG A 483 -1.88 -32.14 14.89
N THR A 484 -2.10 -33.15 14.05
CA THR A 484 -1.17 -33.58 12.99
C THR A 484 -1.92 -33.65 11.65
N PRO A 485 -2.06 -32.51 10.98
CA PRO A 485 -2.79 -32.41 9.71
C PRO A 485 -2.21 -33.24 8.57
N VAL A 486 -0.90 -33.42 8.53
CA VAL A 486 -0.20 -34.18 7.49
C VAL A 486 0.81 -35.10 8.14
N ASP A 487 0.80 -36.37 7.76
CA ASP A 487 1.80 -37.39 8.09
C ASP A 487 1.81 -38.42 6.96
N ALA A 488 2.47 -38.11 5.83
CA ALA A 488 2.38 -38.93 4.62
C ALA A 488 3.59 -38.74 3.67
N GLN A 489 3.70 -39.66 2.70
CA GLN A 489 4.64 -39.53 1.59
C GLN A 489 4.06 -38.66 0.49
N TYR A 490 4.88 -37.70 0.01
CA TYR A 490 4.54 -36.82 -1.10
C TYR A 490 5.63 -36.84 -2.17
N THR A 491 5.26 -36.57 -3.42
CA THR A 491 6.22 -36.25 -4.48
C THR A 491 6.66 -34.80 -4.41
N LEU A 492 7.73 -34.43 -5.09
CA LEU A 492 8.10 -33.00 -5.25
C LEU A 492 6.94 -32.20 -5.78
N GLY A 493 6.53 -31.12 -5.09
CA GLY A 493 5.42 -30.25 -5.54
C GLY A 493 4.82 -29.41 -4.45
N ASN A 494 3.81 -28.64 -4.86
CA ASN A 494 3.00 -27.77 -3.99
C ASN A 494 1.66 -28.45 -3.70
N TYR A 495 1.26 -28.46 -2.45
CA TYR A 495 0.06 -29.12 -1.96
C TYR A 495 -0.76 -28.16 -1.10
N SER A 496 -2.05 -28.43 -0.99
CA SER A 496 -2.94 -27.72 -0.06
C SER A 496 -3.88 -28.71 0.63
N ILE A 497 -4.12 -28.47 1.90
CA ILE A 497 -5.08 -29.20 2.71
C ILE A 497 -5.98 -28.20 3.42
N THR A 498 -7.26 -28.54 3.56
CA THR A 498 -8.25 -27.71 4.20
C THR A 498 -8.82 -28.41 5.44
N PHE A 499 -9.12 -27.64 6.47
CA PHE A 499 -9.69 -28.11 7.71
C PHE A 499 -10.84 -27.22 8.15
N ASP A 500 -11.96 -27.86 8.46
CA ASP A 500 -13.09 -27.23 9.11
C ASP A 500 -13.05 -27.56 10.60
N ASN A 501 -13.48 -26.65 11.43
CA ASN A 501 -13.65 -26.81 12.86
C ASN A 501 -12.51 -27.55 13.60
N TRP A 502 -11.48 -26.81 13.94
CA TRP A 502 -10.28 -27.35 14.59
C TRP A 502 -10.50 -27.81 16.03
N GLY A 503 -11.64 -27.46 16.67
CA GLY A 503 -11.93 -27.76 18.06
C GLY A 503 -10.87 -27.27 19.05
N LEU A 504 -10.07 -26.28 18.65
CA LEU A 504 -9.04 -25.68 19.47
C LEU A 504 -9.61 -24.50 20.25
N PRO A 505 -9.22 -24.24 21.50
CA PRO A 505 -9.51 -23.00 22.20
C PRO A 505 -8.95 -21.79 21.45
N SER A 506 -9.51 -20.59 21.68
CA SER A 506 -8.91 -19.35 21.20
C SER A 506 -7.53 -19.17 21.82
N GLY A 507 -6.53 -18.81 20.98
CA GLY A 507 -5.14 -18.70 21.44
C GLY A 507 -4.14 -18.75 20.28
N ALA A 508 -2.87 -18.61 20.65
CA ALA A 508 -1.75 -18.71 19.73
C ALA A 508 -1.30 -20.17 19.55
N TYR A 509 -1.11 -20.56 18.31
CA TYR A 509 -0.61 -21.87 17.89
C TYR A 509 0.50 -21.69 16.86
N TYR A 510 1.17 -22.80 16.51
CA TYR A 510 2.21 -22.81 15.48
C TYR A 510 2.04 -24.06 14.60
N ALA A 511 2.03 -23.87 13.30
CA ALA A 511 2.14 -24.99 12.36
C ALA A 511 3.61 -25.28 12.05
N ARG A 512 4.04 -26.50 12.29
CA ARG A 512 5.39 -26.98 12.04
C ARG A 512 5.38 -27.97 10.88
N LEU A 513 6.09 -27.65 9.80
CA LEU A 513 6.36 -28.54 8.70
C LEU A 513 7.74 -29.19 8.88
N GLN A 514 7.81 -30.49 8.65
CA GLN A 514 9.06 -31.26 8.52
C GLN A 514 9.02 -32.09 7.22
N ASN A 515 10.08 -31.96 6.42
CA ASN A 515 10.27 -32.76 5.21
C ASN A 515 11.78 -33.09 5.07
N GLY A 516 12.16 -34.29 5.44
CA GLY A 516 13.57 -34.65 5.58
C GLY A 516 14.29 -33.78 6.61
N THR A 517 15.36 -33.12 6.19
CA THR A 517 16.12 -32.17 7.02
C THR A 517 15.51 -30.75 7.06
N LEU A 518 14.50 -30.48 6.24
CA LEU A 518 13.83 -29.20 6.19
C LEU A 518 12.79 -29.10 7.29
N GLN A 519 12.83 -27.99 8.03
CA GLN A 519 11.84 -27.68 9.06
C GLN A 519 11.45 -26.20 8.96
N GLN A 520 10.14 -25.94 8.98
CA GLN A 520 9.60 -24.57 9.06
C GLN A 520 8.46 -24.51 10.06
N VAL A 521 8.37 -23.38 10.78
CA VAL A 521 7.30 -23.10 11.76
C VAL A 521 6.65 -21.78 11.42
N LYS A 522 5.31 -21.74 11.42
CA LYS A 522 4.52 -20.52 11.18
C LYS A 522 3.50 -20.32 12.30
N PRO A 523 3.32 -19.08 12.77
CA PRO A 523 2.31 -18.76 13.78
C PRO A 523 0.88 -18.88 13.22
N MET A 524 -0.03 -19.32 14.08
CA MET A 524 -1.48 -19.38 13.85
C MET A 524 -2.19 -18.73 15.02
N LEU A 525 -3.17 -17.88 14.76
CA LEU A 525 -3.96 -17.23 15.80
C LEU A 525 -5.44 -17.60 15.64
N LYS A 526 -6.00 -18.31 16.64
CA LYS A 526 -7.44 -18.54 16.74
C LYS A 526 -8.07 -17.48 17.62
N VAL A 527 -9.04 -16.75 17.07
CA VAL A 527 -9.81 -15.72 17.78
C VAL A 527 -11.23 -16.21 18.03
N ARG A 528 -11.93 -15.58 18.99
CA ARG A 528 -13.36 -15.83 19.16
C ARG A 528 -14.12 -15.26 17.97
N GLY A 529 -14.99 -16.04 17.35
CA GLY A 529 -15.94 -15.60 16.35
C GLY A 529 -17.13 -14.93 17.00
#